data_5f7aca4169ea1f373a23603904ea28b7
#
_entry.id   5f7aca4169ea1f373a23603904ea28b7
#
_cell.length_a   1.000
_cell.length_b   1.000
_cell.length_c   1.000
_cell.angle_alpha   90.00
_cell.angle_beta   90.00
_cell.angle_gamma   90.00
#
_symmetry.space_group_name_H-M   'P 1'
#
loop_
_entity.id
_entity.type
_entity.pdbx_description
1 polymer ?
#
loop_
_entity_poly.entity_id
_entity_poly.type
_entity_poly.pdbx_seq_one_letter_code
_entity_poly.pdbx_strand_id
1 'polypeptide(L)'
;MQLRSRQTQMLFVRDRDIEIHYQATGQGTPFLFFSETACPGDIWNHFQVPEFSRDYTVITHDYRGTGKSSRPTAQYSCDDFVDDAAALLDHLNAGPAIAVGHSMGGRVAMLMALKYPAKVKKLIVASVGPGAPSAPPIPFKMCKEMAEWGYEKYVQEHTLEVGWTREYIQQHPDKVEHFLNIRLNNLPRLEDYLRHVVARQACDLSARIREIQHPTLVLVGEHDHGSATGASHRVAAEALAKELPNGKFAVVPNEAHNYFMTNPDEAHRIIRNFLVSSS
;
A
#
# COMPACT_ATOMS: atom_id res chain seq x y z
N MET A 1 -0.84 15.06 27.64
CA MET A 1 -1.71 15.12 26.44
C MET A 1 -2.22 13.71 26.18
N GLN A 2 -3.49 13.44 26.50
CA GLN A 2 -4.06 12.11 26.35
C GLN A 2 -4.17 11.79 24.85
N LEU A 3 -3.44 10.79 24.38
CA LEU A 3 -3.69 10.11 23.10
C LEU A 3 -5.14 9.61 23.16
N ARG A 4 -6.05 10.21 22.38
CA ARG A 4 -7.40 9.67 22.27
C ARG A 4 -7.28 8.26 21.74
N SER A 5 -7.94 7.33 22.45
CA SER A 5 -7.88 5.89 22.22
C SER A 5 -8.09 5.52 20.77
N ARG A 6 -7.23 4.62 20.24
CA ARG A 6 -7.46 3.93 18.97
C ARG A 6 -8.85 3.28 19.02
N GLN A 7 -9.76 3.71 18.14
CA GLN A 7 -11.05 3.03 17.99
C GLN A 7 -10.88 2.02 16.86
N THR A 8 -10.83 0.75 17.22
CA THR A 8 -10.93 -0.36 16.29
C THR A 8 -12.40 -0.60 15.99
N GLN A 9 -12.81 -0.52 14.75
CA GLN A 9 -14.21 -0.62 14.34
C GLN A 9 -14.37 -1.49 13.08
N MET A 10 -15.60 -1.94 12.86
CA MET A 10 -16.01 -2.68 11.66
C MET A 10 -17.02 -1.84 10.89
N LEU A 11 -16.81 -1.69 9.59
CA LEU A 11 -17.80 -1.16 8.65
C LEU A 11 -18.46 -2.32 7.94
N PHE A 12 -19.76 -2.38 7.98
CA PHE A 12 -20.55 -3.28 7.14
C PHE A 12 -20.97 -2.55 5.86
N VAL A 13 -20.46 -3.00 4.72
CA VAL A 13 -20.85 -2.50 3.40
C VAL A 13 -22.08 -3.28 2.92
N ARG A 14 -23.28 -2.76 3.19
CA ARG A 14 -24.57 -3.46 3.01
C ARG A 14 -24.80 -3.98 1.59
N ASP A 15 -24.46 -3.18 0.58
CA ASP A 15 -24.75 -3.51 -0.83
C ASP A 15 -23.91 -4.67 -1.37
N ARG A 16 -22.88 -5.11 -0.61
CA ARG A 16 -21.91 -6.13 -1.04
C ARG A 16 -21.74 -7.26 -0.03
N ASP A 17 -22.45 -7.20 1.09
CA ASP A 17 -22.34 -8.17 2.17
C ASP A 17 -20.88 -8.34 2.68
N ILE A 18 -20.18 -7.21 2.78
CA ILE A 18 -18.74 -7.14 3.15
C ILE A 18 -18.59 -6.36 4.46
N GLU A 19 -17.83 -6.93 5.38
CA GLU A 19 -17.35 -6.23 6.59
C GLU A 19 -15.90 -5.81 6.37
N ILE A 20 -15.59 -4.52 6.54
CA ILE A 20 -14.24 -3.95 6.46
C ILE A 20 -13.82 -3.53 7.87
N HIS A 21 -12.75 -4.15 8.35
CA HIS A 21 -12.09 -3.74 9.56
C HIS A 21 -11.22 -2.51 9.30
N TYR A 22 -11.34 -1.51 10.17
CA TYR A 22 -10.56 -0.28 10.07
C TYR A 22 -10.19 0.28 11.45
N GLN A 23 -9.23 1.19 11.46
CA GLN A 23 -8.85 2.01 12.61
C GLN A 23 -8.77 3.47 12.17
N ALA A 24 -9.24 4.37 13.03
CA ALA A 24 -9.11 5.80 12.85
C ALA A 24 -8.46 6.40 14.10
N THR A 25 -7.39 7.17 13.91
CA THR A 25 -6.57 7.73 15.00
C THR A 25 -6.20 9.16 14.68
N GLY A 26 -6.28 10.06 15.67
CA GLY A 26 -5.94 11.49 15.50
C GLY A 26 -7.14 12.32 15.09
N GLN A 27 -6.88 13.54 14.63
CA GLN A 27 -7.88 14.53 14.19
C GLN A 27 -7.33 15.39 13.06
N GLY A 28 -8.20 15.90 12.19
CA GLY A 28 -7.83 16.77 11.08
C GLY A 28 -8.15 16.17 9.72
N THR A 29 -7.45 16.61 8.67
CA THR A 29 -7.64 16.09 7.31
C THR A 29 -7.47 14.56 7.30
N PRO A 30 -8.36 13.80 6.66
CA PRO A 30 -8.23 12.35 6.55
C PRO A 30 -6.96 11.96 5.81
N PHE A 31 -6.26 10.97 6.35
CA PHE A 31 -5.02 10.40 5.82
C PHE A 31 -5.23 8.89 5.68
N LEU A 32 -5.61 8.44 4.49
CA LEU A 32 -6.04 7.07 4.22
C LEU A 32 -4.90 6.24 3.67
N PHE A 33 -4.59 5.14 4.34
CA PHE A 33 -3.51 4.23 3.97
C PHE A 33 -4.00 2.98 3.24
N PHE A 34 -3.35 2.66 2.13
CA PHE A 34 -3.50 1.45 1.32
C PHE A 34 -2.26 0.58 1.43
N SER A 35 -2.41 -0.61 1.98
CA SER A 35 -1.31 -1.54 2.22
C SER A 35 -0.82 -2.23 0.94
N GLU A 36 0.33 -2.86 1.02
CA GLU A 36 0.87 -3.72 -0.04
C GLU A 36 0.05 -5.00 -0.23
N THR A 37 0.42 -5.83 -1.21
CA THR A 37 -0.29 -7.07 -1.56
C THR A 37 -0.53 -7.95 -0.35
N ALA A 38 -1.80 -8.21 -0.06
CA ALA A 38 -2.25 -9.13 0.99
C ALA A 38 -1.72 -8.79 2.41
N CYS A 39 -1.44 -7.51 2.67
CA CYS A 39 -1.10 -6.99 3.98
C CYS A 39 -2.30 -6.33 4.66
N PRO A 40 -2.52 -6.57 5.96
CA PRO A 40 -3.52 -5.85 6.74
C PRO A 40 -3.10 -4.42 7.02
N GLY A 41 -4.06 -3.58 7.41
CA GLY A 41 -3.83 -2.19 7.77
C GLY A 41 -2.97 -1.99 9.02
N ASP A 42 -2.89 -3.00 9.88
CA ASP A 42 -2.11 -2.95 11.11
C ASP A 42 -0.59 -2.74 10.88
N ILE A 43 -0.08 -3.02 9.69
CA ILE A 43 1.33 -2.78 9.34
C ILE A 43 1.72 -1.31 9.52
N TRP A 44 0.81 -0.38 9.32
CA TRP A 44 1.02 1.06 9.47
C TRP A 44 1.10 1.56 10.91
N ASN A 45 0.66 0.72 11.88
CA ASN A 45 0.59 1.07 13.30
C ASN A 45 1.95 1.26 13.95
N HIS A 46 3.03 0.76 13.35
CA HIS A 46 4.35 0.77 13.94
C HIS A 46 5.02 2.15 13.89
N PHE A 47 4.90 2.84 12.75
CA PHE A 47 5.60 4.11 12.52
C PHE A 47 4.69 5.21 11.96
N GLN A 48 3.86 4.90 10.95
CA GLN A 48 3.10 5.90 10.22
C GLN A 48 1.92 6.46 11.02
N VAL A 49 1.18 5.59 11.68
CA VAL A 49 0.06 6.02 12.54
C VAL A 49 0.54 6.91 13.68
N PRO A 50 1.58 6.56 14.49
CA PRO A 50 2.10 7.44 15.54
C PRO A 50 2.60 8.79 15.04
N GLU A 51 3.19 8.83 13.84
CA GLU A 51 3.72 10.05 13.28
C GLU A 51 2.63 10.98 12.76
N PHE A 52 1.75 10.47 11.89
CA PHE A 52 0.79 11.32 11.19
C PHE A 52 -0.49 11.61 12.00
N SER A 53 -0.84 10.78 13.00
CA SER A 53 -2.00 11.03 13.86
C SER A 53 -1.88 12.26 14.77
N ARG A 54 -0.71 12.90 14.80
CA ARG A 54 -0.50 14.17 15.50
C ARG A 54 -1.25 15.32 14.84
N ASP A 55 -1.36 15.28 13.49
CA ASP A 55 -1.88 16.39 12.67
C ASP A 55 -3.03 15.98 11.76
N TYR A 56 -3.28 14.69 11.60
CA TYR A 56 -4.25 14.12 10.66
C TYR A 56 -5.15 13.09 11.34
N THR A 57 -6.33 12.86 10.76
CA THR A 57 -7.10 11.65 11.06
C THR A 57 -6.57 10.51 10.21
N VAL A 58 -5.67 9.71 10.79
CA VAL A 58 -5.08 8.55 10.10
C VAL A 58 -6.08 7.41 10.08
N ILE A 59 -6.39 6.92 8.88
CA ILE A 59 -7.33 5.83 8.64
C ILE A 59 -6.53 4.67 8.00
N THR A 60 -6.50 3.53 8.68
CA THR A 60 -5.98 2.27 8.17
C THR A 60 -7.10 1.26 8.07
N HIS A 61 -7.05 0.35 7.12
CA HIS A 61 -8.07 -0.67 6.93
C HIS A 61 -7.49 -1.96 6.39
N ASP A 62 -8.15 -3.06 6.70
CA ASP A 62 -7.84 -4.36 6.13
C ASP A 62 -8.61 -4.51 4.82
N TYR A 63 -7.92 -4.83 3.72
CA TYR A 63 -8.63 -5.23 2.51
C TYR A 63 -9.49 -6.47 2.76
N ARG A 64 -10.58 -6.64 1.98
CA ARG A 64 -11.25 -7.94 1.93
C ARG A 64 -10.23 -9.06 1.70
N GLY A 65 -10.36 -10.17 2.40
CA GLY A 65 -9.40 -11.27 2.36
C GLY A 65 -8.18 -11.13 3.27
N THR A 66 -7.99 -9.99 3.97
CA THR A 66 -6.88 -9.81 4.91
C THR A 66 -7.37 -9.48 6.32
N GLY A 67 -6.48 -9.60 7.29
CA GLY A 67 -6.71 -9.21 8.68
C GLY A 67 -8.05 -9.72 9.22
N LYS A 68 -8.89 -8.78 9.69
CA LYS A 68 -10.20 -9.05 10.28
C LYS A 68 -11.37 -8.76 9.34
N SER A 69 -11.09 -8.30 8.10
CA SER A 69 -12.12 -8.06 7.10
C SER A 69 -12.71 -9.36 6.54
N SER A 70 -13.90 -9.28 5.95
CA SER A 70 -14.59 -10.38 5.28
C SER A 70 -13.72 -11.06 4.22
N ARG A 71 -13.94 -12.35 4.02
CA ARG A 71 -13.21 -13.21 3.08
C ARG A 71 -14.16 -13.81 2.04
N PRO A 72 -14.71 -13.01 1.11
CA PRO A 72 -15.59 -13.52 0.07
C PRO A 72 -14.85 -14.51 -0.84
N THR A 73 -15.58 -15.48 -1.37
CA THR A 73 -15.00 -16.53 -2.23
C THR A 73 -14.82 -16.10 -3.69
N ALA A 74 -15.48 -15.01 -4.10
CA ALA A 74 -15.31 -14.43 -5.43
C ALA A 74 -13.87 -13.89 -5.64
N GLN A 75 -13.46 -13.78 -6.90
CA GLN A 75 -12.21 -13.11 -7.26
C GLN A 75 -12.29 -11.63 -6.88
N TYR A 76 -11.23 -11.10 -6.28
CA TYR A 76 -11.09 -9.67 -5.96
C TYR A 76 -10.54 -8.90 -7.16
N SER A 77 -10.86 -7.60 -7.20
CA SER A 77 -10.28 -6.62 -8.12
C SER A 77 -9.77 -5.40 -7.36
N CYS A 78 -8.92 -4.58 -7.98
CA CYS A 78 -8.54 -3.29 -7.39
C CYS A 78 -9.75 -2.34 -7.30
N ASP A 79 -10.76 -2.47 -8.18
CA ASP A 79 -12.01 -1.73 -8.06
C ASP A 79 -12.76 -2.06 -6.78
N ASP A 80 -12.78 -3.31 -6.36
CA ASP A 80 -13.39 -3.71 -5.09
C ASP A 80 -12.71 -3.05 -3.90
N PHE A 81 -11.38 -2.98 -3.90
CA PHE A 81 -10.61 -2.34 -2.82
C PHE A 81 -10.86 -0.83 -2.77
N VAL A 82 -10.99 -0.20 -3.93
CA VAL A 82 -11.33 1.24 -4.03
C VAL A 82 -12.75 1.51 -3.56
N ASP A 83 -13.71 0.68 -3.94
CA ASP A 83 -15.10 0.84 -3.55
C ASP A 83 -15.30 0.66 -2.04
N ASP A 84 -14.60 -0.30 -1.44
CA ASP A 84 -14.59 -0.51 0.02
C ASP A 84 -14.02 0.72 0.74
N ALA A 85 -12.91 1.27 0.24
CA ALA A 85 -12.28 2.46 0.81
C ALA A 85 -13.15 3.72 0.64
N ALA A 86 -13.83 3.87 -0.49
CA ALA A 86 -14.76 4.97 -0.73
C ALA A 86 -15.97 4.90 0.22
N ALA A 87 -16.53 3.71 0.42
CA ALA A 87 -17.61 3.47 1.39
C ALA A 87 -17.15 3.73 2.83
N LEU A 88 -15.89 3.39 3.16
CA LEU A 88 -15.31 3.70 4.47
C LEU A 88 -15.23 5.21 4.71
N LEU A 89 -14.78 6.01 3.74
CA LEU A 89 -14.76 7.47 3.86
C LEU A 89 -16.18 8.04 4.03
N ASP A 90 -17.16 7.52 3.31
CA ASP A 90 -18.57 7.94 3.46
C ASP A 90 -19.11 7.60 4.86
N HIS A 91 -18.84 6.40 5.35
CA HIS A 91 -19.24 5.96 6.70
C HIS A 91 -18.66 6.87 7.79
N LEU A 92 -17.42 7.29 7.62
CA LEU A 92 -16.75 8.18 8.57
C LEU A 92 -17.11 9.66 8.38
N ASN A 93 -17.91 9.99 7.37
CA ASN A 93 -18.13 11.37 6.91
C ASN A 93 -16.78 12.09 6.71
N ALA A 94 -15.80 11.37 6.17
CA ALA A 94 -14.42 11.79 6.01
C ALA A 94 -14.09 12.02 4.54
N GLY A 95 -13.46 13.14 4.25
CA GLY A 95 -12.98 13.42 2.90
C GLY A 95 -13.04 14.91 2.54
N PRO A 96 -12.37 15.30 1.45
CA PRO A 96 -11.43 14.50 0.66
C PRO A 96 -10.16 14.15 1.44
N ALA A 97 -9.65 12.93 1.22
CA ALA A 97 -8.52 12.37 1.95
C ALA A 97 -7.19 12.55 1.21
N ILE A 98 -6.10 12.60 1.97
CA ILE A 98 -4.77 12.31 1.43
C ILE A 98 -4.67 10.79 1.34
N ALA A 99 -4.58 10.25 0.12
CA ALA A 99 -4.50 8.82 -0.13
C ALA A 99 -3.03 8.39 -0.25
N VAL A 100 -2.60 7.48 0.62
CA VAL A 100 -1.23 6.96 0.67
C VAL A 100 -1.24 5.47 0.35
N GLY A 101 -0.53 5.06 -0.68
CA GLY A 101 -0.46 3.65 -1.06
C GLY A 101 0.95 3.17 -1.29
N HIS A 102 1.27 2.00 -0.75
CA HIS A 102 2.55 1.33 -0.94
C HIS A 102 2.37 0.09 -1.83
N SER A 103 3.25 -0.11 -2.82
CA SER A 103 3.22 -1.26 -3.71
C SER A 103 1.85 -1.41 -4.40
N MET A 104 1.14 -2.53 -4.24
CA MET A 104 -0.25 -2.68 -4.74
C MET A 104 -1.14 -1.52 -4.29
N GLY A 105 -1.02 -1.09 -3.03
CA GLY A 105 -1.79 0.02 -2.49
C GLY A 105 -1.59 1.34 -3.23
N GLY A 106 -0.43 1.54 -3.85
CA GLY A 106 -0.18 2.70 -4.72
C GLY A 106 -1.06 2.69 -5.98
N ARG A 107 -1.30 1.51 -6.59
CA ARG A 107 -2.25 1.38 -7.70
C ARG A 107 -3.68 1.60 -7.23
N VAL A 108 -4.04 1.06 -6.07
CA VAL A 108 -5.38 1.27 -5.47
C VAL A 108 -5.61 2.75 -5.19
N ALA A 109 -4.63 3.47 -4.65
CA ALA A 109 -4.72 4.91 -4.40
C ALA A 109 -4.87 5.72 -5.71
N MET A 110 -4.12 5.38 -6.76
CA MET A 110 -4.27 5.99 -8.09
C MET A 110 -5.64 5.69 -8.70
N LEU A 111 -6.11 4.44 -8.61
CA LEU A 111 -7.43 4.05 -9.09
C LEU A 111 -8.55 4.77 -8.32
N MET A 112 -8.39 5.00 -7.02
CA MET A 112 -9.31 5.79 -6.22
C MET A 112 -9.40 7.24 -6.73
N ALA A 113 -8.27 7.86 -7.08
CA ALA A 113 -8.25 9.19 -7.65
C ALA A 113 -8.93 9.27 -9.03
N LEU A 114 -8.85 8.20 -9.82
CA LEU A 114 -9.53 8.09 -11.12
C LEU A 114 -11.04 7.84 -11.00
N LYS A 115 -11.45 7.02 -10.04
CA LYS A 115 -12.86 6.58 -9.88
C LYS A 115 -13.66 7.52 -8.99
N TYR A 116 -13.04 8.06 -7.95
CA TYR A 116 -13.64 8.94 -6.95
C TYR A 116 -12.81 10.22 -6.73
N PRO A 117 -12.59 11.05 -7.79
CA PRO A 117 -11.70 12.20 -7.70
C PRO A 117 -12.09 13.19 -6.58
N ALA A 118 -13.36 13.38 -6.32
CA ALA A 118 -13.84 14.27 -5.26
C ALA A 118 -13.52 13.76 -3.83
N LYS A 119 -13.15 12.48 -3.66
CA LYS A 119 -12.76 11.89 -2.38
C LYS A 119 -11.26 11.96 -2.10
N VAL A 120 -10.47 12.40 -3.06
CA VAL A 120 -9.01 12.49 -2.94
C VAL A 120 -8.57 13.95 -2.97
N LYS A 121 -7.73 14.34 -2.02
CA LYS A 121 -7.14 15.68 -1.93
C LYS A 121 -5.72 15.71 -2.52
N LYS A 122 -4.92 14.74 -2.16
CA LYS A 122 -3.53 14.54 -2.62
C LYS A 122 -3.24 13.04 -2.68
N LEU A 123 -2.25 12.65 -3.49
CA LEU A 123 -1.76 11.28 -3.58
C LEU A 123 -0.31 11.17 -3.11
N ILE A 124 -0.02 10.08 -2.42
CA ILE A 124 1.34 9.62 -2.14
C ILE A 124 1.40 8.17 -2.60
N VAL A 125 2.10 7.90 -3.70
CA VAL A 125 2.23 6.57 -4.28
C VAL A 125 3.67 6.10 -4.14
N ALA A 126 3.86 4.99 -3.48
CA ALA A 126 5.13 4.53 -2.98
C ALA A 126 5.52 3.16 -3.58
N SER A 127 6.73 3.05 -4.11
CA SER A 127 7.31 1.80 -4.62
C SER A 127 6.43 1.08 -5.65
N VAL A 128 5.94 1.81 -6.65
CA VAL A 128 4.99 1.29 -7.62
C VAL A 128 5.11 1.96 -8.99
N GLY A 129 4.77 1.21 -10.03
CA GLY A 129 4.46 1.71 -11.37
C GLY A 129 2.96 1.62 -11.67
N PRO A 130 2.53 2.13 -12.85
CA PRO A 130 1.11 2.22 -13.21
C PRO A 130 0.45 0.87 -13.48
N GLY A 131 1.21 -0.16 -13.77
CA GLY A 131 0.73 -1.49 -14.12
C GLY A 131 1.65 -2.21 -15.09
N ALA A 132 1.20 -3.36 -15.59
CA ALA A 132 1.89 -4.15 -16.61
C ALA A 132 0.83 -4.85 -17.47
N PRO A 133 0.46 -4.29 -18.64
CA PRO A 133 -0.67 -4.78 -19.45
C PRO A 133 -0.61 -6.26 -19.84
N SER A 134 0.58 -6.79 -19.96
CA SER A 134 0.83 -8.18 -20.36
C SER A 134 1.25 -9.11 -19.24
N ALA A 135 1.10 -8.67 -17.97
CA ALA A 135 1.46 -9.50 -16.84
C ALA A 135 0.52 -10.71 -16.71
N PRO A 136 1.04 -11.93 -16.51
CA PRO A 136 0.19 -13.08 -16.26
C PRO A 136 -0.57 -12.91 -14.94
N PRO A 137 -1.78 -13.48 -14.80
CA PRO A 137 -2.58 -13.36 -13.58
C PRO A 137 -1.83 -13.84 -12.34
N ILE A 138 -1.07 -14.90 -12.47
CA ILE A 138 -0.16 -15.39 -11.44
C ILE A 138 1.21 -15.64 -12.08
N PRO A 139 2.30 -15.02 -11.56
CA PRO A 139 3.63 -15.21 -12.12
C PRO A 139 4.10 -16.66 -12.02
N PHE A 140 4.63 -17.21 -13.11
CA PHE A 140 5.08 -18.60 -13.14
C PHE A 140 6.20 -18.89 -12.10
N LYS A 141 7.13 -17.94 -11.91
CA LYS A 141 8.17 -18.02 -10.86
C LYS A 141 7.52 -18.27 -9.50
N MET A 142 6.49 -17.49 -9.15
CA MET A 142 5.77 -17.63 -7.89
C MET A 142 5.14 -19.02 -7.72
N CYS A 143 4.47 -19.52 -8.77
CA CYS A 143 3.87 -20.87 -8.73
C CYS A 143 4.92 -21.94 -8.46
N LYS A 144 6.06 -21.86 -9.15
CA LYS A 144 7.17 -22.82 -9.00
C LYS A 144 7.73 -22.76 -7.57
N GLU A 145 8.03 -21.59 -7.08
CA GLU A 145 8.61 -21.39 -5.75
C GLU A 145 7.65 -21.81 -4.63
N MET A 146 6.34 -21.52 -4.76
CA MET A 146 5.33 -22.01 -3.81
C MET A 146 5.18 -23.52 -3.83
N ALA A 147 5.27 -24.15 -5.01
CA ALA A 147 5.21 -25.61 -5.13
C ALA A 147 6.45 -26.28 -4.51
N GLU A 148 7.60 -25.62 -4.59
CA GLU A 148 8.89 -26.15 -4.11
C GLU A 148 9.07 -25.90 -2.61
N TRP A 149 8.70 -24.73 -2.10
CA TRP A 149 8.99 -24.29 -0.72
C TRP A 149 7.77 -24.27 0.19
N GLY A 150 6.56 -24.24 -0.35
CA GLY A 150 5.34 -23.93 0.37
C GLY A 150 5.06 -22.44 0.48
N TYR A 151 3.82 -22.10 0.85
CA TYR A 151 3.31 -20.73 0.81
C TYR A 151 4.04 -19.78 1.78
N GLU A 152 4.17 -20.17 3.04
CA GLU A 152 4.77 -19.33 4.08
C GLU A 152 6.23 -19.01 3.76
N LYS A 153 6.99 -20.05 3.41
CA LYS A 153 8.40 -19.88 3.04
C LYS A 153 8.56 -19.04 1.77
N TYR A 154 7.69 -19.25 0.78
CA TYR A 154 7.69 -18.38 -0.40
C TYR A 154 7.53 -16.91 -0.01
N VAL A 155 6.55 -16.56 0.86
CA VAL A 155 6.35 -15.17 1.28
C VAL A 155 7.56 -14.64 2.04
N GLN A 156 8.17 -15.44 2.90
CA GLN A 156 9.40 -15.08 3.62
C GLN A 156 10.54 -14.75 2.66
N GLU A 157 10.87 -15.65 1.76
CA GLU A 157 12.00 -15.49 0.81
C GLU A 157 11.74 -14.33 -0.16
N HIS A 158 10.51 -14.21 -0.68
CA HIS A 158 10.13 -13.10 -1.54
C HIS A 158 10.21 -11.75 -0.81
N THR A 159 9.80 -11.68 0.46
CA THR A 159 9.91 -10.47 1.28
C THR A 159 11.37 -10.10 1.52
N LEU A 160 12.25 -11.08 1.75
CA LEU A 160 13.69 -10.85 1.87
C LEU A 160 14.31 -10.36 0.56
N GLU A 161 13.93 -10.99 -0.58
CA GLU A 161 14.46 -10.66 -1.91
C GLU A 161 14.15 -9.22 -2.33
N VAL A 162 12.92 -8.77 -2.11
CA VAL A 162 12.46 -7.45 -2.58
C VAL A 162 12.57 -6.35 -1.52
N GLY A 163 12.47 -6.71 -0.25
CA GLY A 163 12.31 -5.77 0.86
C GLY A 163 13.56 -4.98 1.19
N TRP A 164 14.73 -5.61 1.02
CA TRP A 164 16.00 -5.04 1.47
C TRP A 164 17.18 -5.40 0.58
N THR A 165 18.25 -4.63 0.70
CA THR A 165 19.57 -5.02 0.17
C THR A 165 20.18 -6.12 1.04
N ARG A 166 21.06 -6.94 0.46
CA ARG A 166 21.81 -7.97 1.24
C ARG A 166 22.63 -7.35 2.37
N GLU A 167 23.20 -6.19 2.12
CA GLU A 167 23.99 -5.44 3.10
C GLU A 167 23.09 -5.02 4.29
N TYR A 168 21.89 -4.48 4.03
CA TYR A 168 20.95 -4.12 5.08
C TYR A 168 20.58 -5.32 5.95
N ILE A 169 20.28 -6.47 5.34
CA ILE A 169 19.94 -7.71 6.08
C ILE A 169 21.07 -8.12 7.02
N GLN A 170 22.33 -8.01 6.57
CA GLN A 170 23.51 -8.36 7.38
C GLN A 170 23.73 -7.39 8.54
N GLN A 171 23.48 -6.10 8.33
CA GLN A 171 23.71 -5.04 9.33
C GLN A 171 22.58 -4.92 10.35
N HIS A 172 21.34 -5.33 9.98
CA HIS A 172 20.13 -5.13 10.78
C HIS A 172 19.25 -6.38 10.87
N PRO A 173 19.82 -7.56 11.23
CA PRO A 173 19.05 -8.83 11.21
C PRO A 173 17.81 -8.78 12.11
N ASP A 174 17.91 -8.12 13.26
CA ASP A 174 16.80 -7.98 14.24
C ASP A 174 15.62 -7.16 13.70
N LYS A 175 15.88 -6.11 12.92
CA LYS A 175 14.81 -5.33 12.28
C LYS A 175 14.13 -6.12 11.17
N VAL A 176 14.91 -6.87 10.40
CA VAL A 176 14.41 -7.74 9.34
C VAL A 176 13.56 -8.86 9.93
N GLU A 177 14.05 -9.54 10.97
CA GLU A 177 13.30 -10.58 11.69
C GLU A 177 12.01 -10.04 12.30
N HIS A 178 12.06 -8.87 12.92
CA HIS A 178 10.88 -8.22 13.48
C HIS A 178 9.80 -7.98 12.42
N PHE A 179 10.18 -7.44 11.26
CA PHE A 179 9.23 -7.22 10.15
C PHE A 179 8.70 -8.55 9.60
N LEU A 180 9.57 -9.54 9.38
CA LEU A 180 9.14 -10.87 8.91
C LEU A 180 8.14 -11.51 9.87
N ASN A 181 8.36 -11.40 11.18
CA ASN A 181 7.41 -11.89 12.18
C ASN A 181 6.05 -11.19 12.08
N ILE A 182 6.02 -9.86 11.89
CA ILE A 182 4.77 -9.13 11.65
C ILE A 182 4.09 -9.65 10.38
N ARG A 183 4.84 -9.79 9.29
CA ARG A 183 4.33 -10.24 8.00
C ARG A 183 3.77 -11.65 8.05
N LEU A 184 4.53 -12.60 8.59
CA LEU A 184 4.17 -14.02 8.65
C LEU A 184 3.02 -14.30 9.62
N ASN A 185 2.98 -13.64 10.76
CA ASN A 185 1.87 -13.77 11.71
C ASN A 185 0.53 -13.18 11.20
N ASN A 186 0.57 -12.39 10.14
CA ASN A 186 -0.61 -11.76 9.52
C ASN A 186 -0.87 -12.27 8.11
N LEU A 187 -0.31 -13.42 7.73
CA LEU A 187 -0.58 -14.01 6.42
C LEU A 187 -2.07 -14.34 6.26
N PRO A 188 -2.70 -13.94 5.16
CA PRO A 188 -4.03 -14.43 4.82
C PRO A 188 -3.95 -15.91 4.41
N ARG A 189 -5.10 -16.54 4.21
CA ARG A 189 -5.14 -17.88 3.59
C ARG A 189 -4.55 -17.82 2.19
N LEU A 190 -3.99 -18.92 1.72
CA LEU A 190 -3.35 -18.99 0.40
C LEU A 190 -4.28 -18.52 -0.74
N GLU A 191 -5.54 -18.97 -0.71
CA GLU A 191 -6.53 -18.58 -1.72
C GLU A 191 -6.80 -17.06 -1.72
N ASP A 192 -6.83 -16.40 -0.56
CA ASP A 192 -7.01 -14.96 -0.45
C ASP A 192 -5.77 -14.21 -0.93
N TYR A 193 -4.57 -14.73 -0.60
CA TYR A 193 -3.32 -14.21 -1.12
C TYR A 193 -3.28 -14.25 -2.66
N LEU A 194 -3.66 -15.38 -3.25
CA LEU A 194 -3.70 -15.54 -4.71
C LEU A 194 -4.72 -14.59 -5.36
N ARG A 195 -5.90 -14.39 -4.74
CA ARG A 195 -6.89 -13.39 -5.22
C ARG A 195 -6.31 -11.98 -5.22
N HIS A 196 -5.54 -11.59 -4.20
CA HIS A 196 -4.83 -10.30 -4.17
C HIS A 196 -3.77 -10.21 -5.27
N VAL A 197 -3.01 -11.27 -5.52
CA VAL A 197 -2.02 -11.30 -6.60
C VAL A 197 -2.70 -11.10 -7.94
N VAL A 198 -3.79 -11.81 -8.22
CA VAL A 198 -4.56 -11.67 -9.47
C VAL A 198 -5.12 -10.25 -9.61
N ALA A 199 -5.72 -9.70 -8.55
CA ALA A 199 -6.23 -8.33 -8.54
C ALA A 199 -5.13 -7.30 -8.88
N ARG A 200 -3.96 -7.43 -8.24
CA ARG A 200 -2.80 -6.58 -8.50
C ARG A 200 -2.30 -6.70 -9.94
N GLN A 201 -2.20 -7.91 -10.49
CA GLN A 201 -1.71 -8.14 -11.84
C GLN A 201 -2.68 -7.60 -12.91
N ALA A 202 -3.98 -7.69 -12.66
CA ALA A 202 -5.01 -7.15 -13.54
C ALA A 202 -5.14 -5.61 -13.47
N CYS A 203 -4.61 -4.99 -12.41
CA CYS A 203 -4.70 -3.54 -12.21
C CYS A 203 -3.65 -2.81 -13.06
N ASP A 204 -4.03 -2.46 -14.28
CA ASP A 204 -3.21 -1.65 -15.18
C ASP A 204 -3.85 -0.28 -15.44
N LEU A 205 -3.15 0.77 -15.05
CA LEU A 205 -3.59 2.15 -15.15
C LEU A 205 -2.77 2.93 -16.19
N SER A 206 -1.88 2.28 -16.95
CA SER A 206 -0.91 2.92 -17.84
C SER A 206 -1.56 3.89 -18.83
N ALA A 207 -2.70 3.53 -19.39
CA ALA A 207 -3.42 4.38 -20.35
C ALA A 207 -4.12 5.60 -19.71
N ARG A 208 -4.25 5.61 -18.37
CA ARG A 208 -5.10 6.57 -17.63
C ARG A 208 -4.33 7.49 -16.69
N ILE A 209 -3.03 7.33 -16.54
CA ILE A 209 -2.21 8.09 -15.58
C ILE A 209 -2.36 9.61 -15.77
N ARG A 210 -2.46 10.07 -16.99
CA ARG A 210 -2.60 11.51 -17.33
C ARG A 210 -3.96 12.10 -16.93
N GLU A 211 -4.95 11.28 -16.59
CA GLU A 211 -6.25 11.73 -16.10
C GLU A 211 -6.16 12.15 -14.60
N ILE A 212 -5.13 11.70 -13.87
CA ILE A 212 -4.94 12.02 -12.45
C ILE A 212 -4.43 13.45 -12.31
N GLN A 213 -5.31 14.38 -11.92
CA GLN A 213 -5.00 15.80 -11.78
C GLN A 213 -4.57 16.20 -10.35
N HIS A 214 -4.60 15.30 -9.41
CA HIS A 214 -4.25 15.54 -8.01
C HIS A 214 -2.75 15.79 -7.85
N PRO A 215 -2.33 16.70 -6.92
CA PRO A 215 -0.93 16.77 -6.51
C PRO A 215 -0.48 15.39 -6.02
N THR A 216 0.57 14.85 -6.65
CA THR A 216 1.01 13.47 -6.41
C THR A 216 2.50 13.42 -6.08
N LEU A 217 2.84 12.84 -4.93
CA LEU A 217 4.21 12.42 -4.61
C LEU A 217 4.41 10.97 -5.05
N VAL A 218 5.39 10.72 -5.89
CA VAL A 218 5.88 9.38 -6.22
C VAL A 218 7.16 9.14 -5.44
N LEU A 219 7.11 8.24 -4.47
CA LEU A 219 8.19 7.94 -3.53
C LEU A 219 8.73 6.53 -3.78
N VAL A 220 10.04 6.34 -3.75
CA VAL A 220 10.67 5.03 -3.97
C VAL A 220 12.00 4.92 -3.23
N GLY A 221 12.36 3.73 -2.80
CA GLY A 221 13.70 3.45 -2.29
C GLY A 221 14.75 3.47 -3.40
N GLU A 222 15.95 3.94 -3.11
CA GLU A 222 17.06 4.04 -4.07
C GLU A 222 17.41 2.68 -4.69
N HIS A 223 17.33 1.63 -3.89
CA HIS A 223 17.67 0.24 -4.25
C HIS A 223 16.43 -0.64 -4.46
N ASP A 224 15.26 -0.05 -4.70
CA ASP A 224 14.03 -0.79 -4.99
C ASP A 224 14.04 -1.34 -6.42
N HIS A 225 14.81 -2.42 -6.60
CA HIS A 225 15.02 -3.07 -7.90
C HIS A 225 14.09 -4.25 -8.14
N GLY A 226 13.39 -4.71 -7.09
CA GLY A 226 12.60 -5.93 -7.13
C GLY A 226 11.17 -5.70 -7.63
N SER A 227 10.76 -6.51 -8.61
CA SER A 227 9.35 -6.81 -8.82
C SER A 227 9.23 -8.26 -9.30
N ALA A 228 8.11 -8.88 -9.01
CA ALA A 228 7.81 -10.23 -9.54
C ALA A 228 7.77 -10.28 -11.08
N THR A 229 7.76 -9.13 -11.74
CA THR A 229 7.77 -8.99 -13.22
C THR A 229 9.16 -8.69 -13.78
N GLY A 230 10.20 -8.58 -12.92
CA GLY A 230 11.57 -8.24 -13.34
C GLY A 230 11.80 -6.75 -13.65
N ALA A 231 10.77 -5.91 -13.58
CA ALA A 231 10.93 -4.46 -13.78
C ALA A 231 11.34 -3.79 -12.45
N SER A 232 12.31 -2.86 -12.50
CA SER A 232 12.68 -2.07 -11.33
C SER A 232 11.57 -1.12 -10.93
N HIS A 233 11.13 -1.17 -9.66
CA HIS A 233 10.18 -0.20 -9.11
C HIS A 233 10.75 1.22 -9.18
N ARG A 234 12.05 1.39 -9.00
CA ARG A 234 12.71 2.69 -9.13
C ARG A 234 12.50 3.31 -10.51
N VAL A 235 12.75 2.53 -11.58
CA VAL A 235 12.57 2.98 -12.96
C VAL A 235 11.10 3.24 -13.28
N ALA A 236 10.21 2.34 -12.84
CA ALA A 236 8.78 2.50 -13.06
C ALA A 236 8.19 3.71 -12.32
N ALA A 237 8.64 3.97 -11.09
CA ALA A 237 8.21 5.13 -10.30
C ALA A 237 8.68 6.46 -10.92
N GLU A 238 9.93 6.51 -11.41
CA GLU A 238 10.44 7.70 -12.10
C GLU A 238 9.65 8.00 -13.39
N ALA A 239 9.35 6.97 -14.18
CA ALA A 239 8.52 7.12 -15.37
C ALA A 239 7.10 7.58 -15.01
N LEU A 240 6.49 6.98 -14.00
CA LEU A 240 5.16 7.35 -13.48
C LEU A 240 5.11 8.83 -13.07
N ALA A 241 6.12 9.32 -12.35
CA ALA A 241 6.15 10.71 -11.91
C ALA A 241 6.23 11.70 -13.08
N LYS A 242 6.90 11.32 -14.17
CA LYS A 242 6.99 12.13 -15.40
C LYS A 242 5.67 12.16 -16.18
N GLU A 243 4.87 11.11 -16.10
CA GLU A 243 3.58 11.03 -16.80
C GLU A 243 2.44 11.74 -16.04
N LEU A 244 2.53 11.82 -14.74
CA LEU A 244 1.54 12.50 -13.90
C LEU A 244 1.60 14.02 -14.11
N PRO A 245 0.48 14.70 -14.43
CA PRO A 245 0.46 16.14 -14.66
C PRO A 245 1.00 16.98 -13.50
N ASN A 246 0.75 16.54 -12.26
CA ASN A 246 1.19 17.18 -11.03
C ASN A 246 2.07 16.24 -10.18
N GLY A 247 2.90 15.41 -10.86
CA GLY A 247 3.79 14.45 -10.23
C GLY A 247 5.06 15.08 -9.68
N LYS A 248 5.43 14.72 -8.44
CA LYS A 248 6.73 15.03 -7.85
C LYS A 248 7.43 13.71 -7.54
N PHE A 249 8.67 13.56 -7.96
CA PHE A 249 9.47 12.37 -7.70
C PHE A 249 10.39 12.58 -6.50
N ALA A 250 10.47 11.59 -5.63
CA ALA A 250 11.42 11.57 -4.52
C ALA A 250 11.96 10.16 -4.25
N VAL A 251 13.15 10.12 -3.68
CA VAL A 251 13.89 8.89 -3.38
C VAL A 251 14.23 8.84 -1.90
N VAL A 252 14.03 7.69 -1.27
CA VAL A 252 14.55 7.41 0.07
C VAL A 252 15.94 6.81 -0.12
N PRO A 253 17.02 7.50 0.29
CA PRO A 253 18.38 7.08 0.00
C PRO A 253 18.74 5.80 0.76
N ASN A 254 19.57 4.97 0.12
CA ASN A 254 20.07 3.68 0.64
C ASN A 254 18.99 2.64 1.00
N GLU A 255 17.75 2.84 0.60
CA GLU A 255 16.63 1.95 0.95
C GLU A 255 16.13 1.15 -0.26
N ALA A 256 15.58 -0.05 0.01
CA ALA A 256 14.88 -0.87 -0.95
C ALA A 256 13.34 -0.70 -0.80
N HIS A 257 12.56 -1.77 -0.88
CA HIS A 257 11.09 -1.69 -0.92
C HIS A 257 10.47 -1.28 0.43
N ASN A 258 11.03 -1.75 1.56
CA ASN A 258 10.40 -1.64 2.89
C ASN A 258 10.82 -0.40 3.71
N TYR A 259 11.19 0.71 3.07
CA TYR A 259 11.67 1.92 3.74
C TYR A 259 10.69 2.55 4.75
N PHE A 260 9.40 2.31 4.63
CA PHE A 260 8.42 2.75 5.65
C PHE A 260 8.66 2.09 7.02
N MET A 261 9.37 0.96 7.05
CA MET A 261 9.71 0.23 8.26
C MET A 261 11.18 0.40 8.64
N THR A 262 12.06 0.56 7.66
CA THR A 262 13.51 0.56 7.87
C THR A 262 14.09 1.95 8.05
N ASN A 263 13.53 2.94 7.37
CA ASN A 263 13.89 4.35 7.46
C ASN A 263 12.65 5.25 7.50
N PRO A 264 11.76 5.04 8.49
CA PRO A 264 10.50 5.78 8.55
C PRO A 264 10.71 7.29 8.67
N ASP A 265 11.71 7.75 9.40
CA ASP A 265 11.96 9.18 9.63
C ASP A 265 12.23 9.93 8.32
N GLU A 266 13.04 9.36 7.43
CA GLU A 266 13.33 9.98 6.14
C GLU A 266 12.10 9.95 5.21
N ALA A 267 11.37 8.83 5.16
CA ALA A 267 10.13 8.74 4.41
C ALA A 267 9.10 9.77 4.92
N HIS A 268 8.94 9.91 6.22
CA HIS A 268 8.05 10.89 6.84
C HIS A 268 8.47 12.33 6.53
N ARG A 269 9.76 12.62 6.60
CA ARG A 269 10.31 13.94 6.27
C ARG A 269 9.97 14.34 4.82
N ILE A 270 10.17 13.43 3.88
CA ILE A 270 9.86 13.66 2.46
C ILE A 270 8.35 13.91 2.29
N ILE A 271 7.52 13.07 2.89
CA ILE A 271 6.06 13.20 2.84
C ILE A 271 5.62 14.54 3.42
N ARG A 272 6.10 14.92 4.61
CA ARG A 272 5.74 16.21 5.24
C ARG A 272 6.13 17.41 4.39
N ASN A 273 7.31 17.39 3.77
CA ASN A 273 7.73 18.45 2.85
C ASN A 273 6.79 18.57 1.64
N PHE A 274 6.34 17.46 1.08
CA PHE A 274 5.36 17.47 0.00
C PHE A 274 4.00 18.03 0.45
N LEU A 275 3.54 17.66 1.64
CA LEU A 275 2.23 18.10 2.14
C LEU A 275 2.17 19.63 2.34
N VAL A 276 3.26 20.25 2.80
CA VAL A 276 3.38 21.70 2.99
C VAL A 276 3.57 22.44 1.66
N SER A 277 4.41 21.92 0.75
CA SER A 277 4.78 22.59 -0.50
C SER A 277 3.70 22.60 -1.59
N SER A 278 2.60 21.89 -1.38
CA SER A 278 1.50 21.72 -2.35
C SER A 278 0.20 22.39 -1.87
N SER A 279 0.31 23.36 -0.98
CA SER A 279 -0.81 24.17 -0.45
C SER A 279 -1.12 25.33 -1.37
#